data_04dcf8d49decbdb003955c55e2ff5b3a
#
_entry.id   04dcf8d49decbdb003955c55e2ff5b3a
#
_cell.length_a   1.000
_cell.length_b   1.000
_cell.length_c   1.000
_cell.angle_alpha   90.00
_cell.angle_beta   90.00
_cell.angle_gamma   90.00
#
_symmetry.space_group_name_H-M   'P 1'
#
loop_
_entity.id
_entity.type
_entity.pdbx_description
1 polymer ?
#
loop_
_entity_poly.entity_id
_entity_poly.type
_entity_poly.pdbx_seq_one_letter_code
_entity_poly.pdbx_strand_id
1 'polypeptide(L)'
;MDIHTLQTTVRDFAAVRGWPRWHTSKNLAMALIVEAAELLEIFQWMTPDESAAAASDPAEKQRIGEEIADVQIYLLQMAHQTRIDVAAAVLDKLQRNARRYPAPQGTVDVTVGVDLPALPVLPTADPPVTHVLVDYENVQPIESCVPGD
;
A
#
# COMPACT_ATOMS: atom_id res chain seq x y z
N MET A 1 11.77 -10.22 11.25
CA MET A 1 11.19 -11.05 10.14
C MET A 1 11.24 -10.16 8.92
N ASP A 2 11.80 -10.63 7.82
CA ASP A 2 11.80 -9.90 6.55
C ASP A 2 10.51 -10.18 5.75
N ILE A 3 10.29 -9.40 4.69
CA ILE A 3 9.06 -9.47 3.89
C ILE A 3 8.89 -10.81 3.16
N HIS A 4 9.98 -11.46 2.77
CA HIS A 4 9.92 -12.77 2.10
C HIS A 4 9.51 -13.87 3.07
N THR A 5 10.03 -13.83 4.29
CA THR A 5 9.60 -14.73 5.37
C THR A 5 8.13 -14.54 5.68
N LEU A 6 7.65 -13.28 5.77
CA LEU A 6 6.25 -12.98 6.02
C LEU A 6 5.36 -13.48 4.86
N GLN A 7 5.75 -13.24 3.62
CA GLN A 7 5.02 -13.72 2.43
C GLN A 7 4.91 -15.25 2.43
N THR A 8 6.00 -15.95 2.78
CA THR A 8 6.01 -17.41 2.90
C THR A 8 5.03 -17.87 3.98
N THR A 9 5.06 -17.24 5.14
CA THR A 9 4.15 -17.55 6.26
C THR A 9 2.68 -17.38 5.88
N VAL A 10 2.34 -16.26 5.23
CA VAL A 10 0.97 -15.97 4.77
C VAL A 10 0.52 -16.98 3.71
N ARG A 11 1.40 -17.33 2.76
CA ARG A 11 1.14 -18.37 1.76
C ARG A 11 0.84 -19.72 2.41
N ASP A 12 1.68 -20.15 3.33
CA ASP A 12 1.57 -21.47 3.96
C ASP A 12 0.33 -21.54 4.86
N PHE A 13 -0.01 -20.45 5.54
CA PHE A 13 -1.25 -20.33 6.29
C PHE A 13 -2.48 -20.55 5.40
N ALA A 14 -2.52 -20.00 4.20
CA ALA A 14 -3.59 -20.20 3.23
C ALA A 14 -3.58 -21.62 2.65
N ALA A 15 -2.39 -22.16 2.37
CA ALA A 15 -2.22 -23.47 1.74
C ALA A 15 -2.81 -24.60 2.59
N VAL A 16 -2.53 -24.62 3.92
CA VAL A 16 -3.07 -25.66 4.82
C VAL A 16 -4.58 -25.59 5.00
N ARG A 17 -5.23 -24.48 4.60
CA ARG A 17 -6.68 -24.25 4.60
C ARG A 17 -7.35 -24.52 3.25
N GLY A 18 -6.56 -24.89 2.24
CA GLY A 18 -7.07 -25.13 0.88
C GLY A 18 -7.58 -23.88 0.18
N TRP A 19 -7.18 -22.69 0.63
CA TRP A 19 -7.61 -21.39 0.08
C TRP A 19 -7.02 -21.04 -1.28
N PRO A 20 -5.84 -21.56 -1.73
CA PRO A 20 -5.27 -21.21 -3.04
C PRO A 20 -6.24 -21.38 -4.21
N ARG A 21 -7.20 -22.28 -4.13
CA ARG A 21 -8.26 -22.47 -5.17
C ARG A 21 -9.13 -21.23 -5.38
N TRP A 22 -9.19 -20.32 -4.39
CA TRP A 22 -9.96 -19.09 -4.44
C TRP A 22 -9.09 -17.85 -4.67
N HIS A 23 -7.76 -17.98 -4.52
CA HIS A 23 -6.79 -16.89 -4.62
C HIS A 23 -6.42 -16.57 -6.06
N THR A 24 -7.43 -16.30 -6.92
CA THR A 24 -7.16 -15.69 -8.21
C THR A 24 -6.78 -14.21 -8.02
N SER A 25 -5.99 -13.63 -8.92
CA SER A 25 -5.61 -12.21 -8.82
C SER A 25 -6.83 -11.30 -8.76
N LYS A 26 -7.92 -11.63 -9.47
CA LYS A 26 -9.18 -10.90 -9.40
C LYS A 26 -9.80 -10.95 -8.01
N ASN A 27 -9.92 -12.14 -7.43
CA ASN A 27 -10.55 -12.32 -6.11
C ASN A 27 -9.72 -11.64 -5.01
N LEU A 28 -8.39 -11.75 -5.09
CA LEU A 28 -7.48 -11.08 -4.14
C LEU A 28 -7.57 -9.55 -4.25
N ALA A 29 -7.71 -9.01 -5.47
CA ALA A 29 -7.91 -7.57 -5.65
C ALA A 29 -9.26 -7.11 -5.09
N MET A 30 -10.32 -7.91 -5.24
CA MET A 30 -11.64 -7.60 -4.67
C MET A 30 -11.61 -7.65 -3.13
N ALA A 31 -10.95 -8.66 -2.54
CA ALA A 31 -10.79 -8.75 -1.09
C ALA A 31 -9.96 -7.58 -0.56
N LEU A 32 -8.82 -7.28 -1.19
CA LEU A 32 -7.97 -6.17 -0.79
C LEU A 32 -8.72 -4.83 -0.70
N ILE A 33 -9.63 -4.54 -1.65
CA ILE A 33 -10.39 -3.28 -1.60
C ILE A 33 -11.41 -3.25 -0.47
N VAL A 34 -11.93 -4.41 -0.04
CA VAL A 34 -12.82 -4.52 1.13
C VAL A 34 -12.03 -4.16 2.39
N GLU A 35 -10.90 -4.81 2.64
CA GLU A 35 -10.07 -4.52 3.82
C GLU A 35 -9.57 -3.05 3.83
N ALA A 36 -9.22 -2.51 2.65
CA ALA A 36 -8.86 -1.11 2.54
C ALA A 36 -10.03 -0.17 2.86
N ALA A 37 -11.28 -0.58 2.57
CA ALA A 37 -12.46 0.18 2.96
C ALA A 37 -12.73 0.07 4.47
N GLU A 38 -12.50 -1.08 5.09
CA GLU A 38 -12.62 -1.25 6.54
C GLU A 38 -11.59 -0.38 7.29
N LEU A 39 -10.35 -0.31 6.79
CA LEU A 39 -9.37 0.65 7.29
C LEU A 39 -9.83 2.11 7.14
N LEU A 40 -10.44 2.46 5.99
CA LEU A 40 -11.00 3.80 5.76
C LEU A 40 -12.15 4.11 6.74
N GLU A 41 -13.01 3.14 7.05
CA GLU A 41 -14.15 3.33 7.96
C GLU A 41 -13.74 3.83 9.33
N ILE A 42 -12.55 3.46 9.82
CA ILE A 42 -12.02 3.93 11.09
C ILE A 42 -11.84 5.46 11.08
N PHE A 43 -11.40 6.03 9.96
CA PHE A 43 -10.98 7.43 9.89
C PHE A 43 -11.98 8.35 9.19
N GLN A 44 -12.95 7.82 8.44
CA GLN A 44 -13.78 8.58 7.49
C GLN A 44 -14.55 9.77 8.09
N TRP A 45 -14.84 9.73 9.39
CA TRP A 45 -15.58 10.78 10.08
C TRP A 45 -14.74 11.57 11.08
N MET A 46 -13.44 11.26 11.19
CA MET A 46 -12.52 11.94 12.09
C MET A 46 -12.05 13.25 11.49
N THR A 47 -11.91 14.26 12.33
CA THR A 47 -11.14 15.45 12.00
C THR A 47 -9.65 15.12 11.88
N PRO A 48 -8.80 15.99 11.26
CA PRO A 48 -7.37 15.77 11.20
C PRO A 48 -6.71 15.54 12.57
N ASP A 49 -7.13 16.29 13.59
CA ASP A 49 -6.59 16.17 14.96
C ASP A 49 -7.00 14.85 15.61
N GLU A 50 -8.27 14.44 15.47
CA GLU A 50 -8.74 13.14 15.96
C GLU A 50 -8.01 11.99 15.27
N SER A 51 -7.84 12.06 13.94
CA SER A 51 -7.11 11.06 13.17
C SER A 51 -5.65 10.95 13.61
N ALA A 52 -4.97 12.09 13.86
CA ALA A 52 -3.60 12.10 14.38
C ALA A 52 -3.49 11.49 15.78
N ALA A 53 -4.53 11.63 16.61
CA ALA A 53 -4.57 11.11 17.96
C ALA A 53 -5.08 9.66 18.06
N ALA A 54 -5.70 9.11 17.03
CA ALA A 54 -6.40 7.82 17.07
C ALA A 54 -5.57 6.68 17.65
N ALA A 55 -4.30 6.57 17.24
CA ALA A 55 -3.39 5.53 17.73
C ALA A 55 -2.92 5.73 19.20
N SER A 56 -3.35 6.80 19.88
CA SER A 56 -3.10 7.02 21.30
C SER A 56 -4.06 6.23 22.19
N ASP A 57 -5.23 5.86 21.65
CA ASP A 57 -6.15 4.92 22.30
C ASP A 57 -5.72 3.49 21.97
N PRO A 58 -5.48 2.64 22.98
CA PRO A 58 -5.06 1.25 22.75
C PRO A 58 -6.07 0.42 21.95
N ALA A 59 -7.37 0.65 22.09
CA ALA A 59 -8.41 -0.08 21.39
C ALA A 59 -8.44 0.33 19.90
N GLU A 60 -8.41 1.65 19.61
CA GLU A 60 -8.32 2.14 18.23
C GLU A 60 -7.02 1.74 17.56
N LYS A 61 -5.91 1.77 18.29
CA LYS A 61 -4.61 1.30 17.78
C LYS A 61 -4.66 -0.18 17.38
N GLN A 62 -5.34 -1.00 18.17
CA GLN A 62 -5.52 -2.42 17.86
C GLN A 62 -6.35 -2.59 16.60
N ARG A 63 -7.51 -1.91 16.48
CA ARG A 63 -8.35 -1.95 15.28
C ARG A 63 -7.59 -1.54 14.02
N ILE A 64 -6.90 -0.40 14.07
CA ILE A 64 -6.05 0.09 12.97
C ILE A 64 -5.00 -0.97 12.59
N GLY A 65 -4.40 -1.62 13.59
CA GLY A 65 -3.40 -2.66 13.37
C GLY A 65 -3.97 -3.91 12.69
N GLU A 66 -5.19 -4.31 13.05
CA GLU A 66 -5.91 -5.43 12.44
C GLU A 66 -6.18 -5.16 10.95
N GLU A 67 -6.76 -4.00 10.61
CA GLU A 67 -7.05 -3.66 9.21
C GLU A 67 -5.78 -3.48 8.36
N ILE A 68 -4.73 -2.89 8.92
CA ILE A 68 -3.42 -2.81 8.24
C ILE A 68 -2.89 -4.22 7.97
N ALA A 69 -3.05 -5.15 8.92
CA ALA A 69 -2.58 -6.52 8.74
C ALA A 69 -3.37 -7.25 7.64
N ASP A 70 -4.70 -7.06 7.57
CA ASP A 70 -5.54 -7.69 6.56
C ASP A 70 -5.24 -7.16 5.15
N VAL A 71 -5.09 -5.85 4.98
CA VAL A 71 -4.60 -5.24 3.73
C VAL A 71 -3.24 -5.82 3.33
N GLN A 72 -2.30 -5.94 4.28
CA GLN A 72 -0.97 -6.47 4.01
C GLN A 72 -1.00 -7.96 3.63
N ILE A 73 -1.85 -8.76 4.28
CA ILE A 73 -2.03 -10.19 3.98
C ILE A 73 -2.49 -10.37 2.53
N TYR A 74 -3.50 -9.63 2.09
CA TYR A 74 -3.99 -9.73 0.71
C TYR A 74 -2.98 -9.19 -0.31
N LEU A 75 -2.21 -8.14 0.00
CA LEU A 75 -1.11 -7.69 -0.86
C LEU A 75 -0.02 -8.75 -1.03
N LEU A 76 0.37 -9.44 0.04
CA LEU A 76 1.37 -10.51 -0.02
C LEU A 76 0.86 -11.73 -0.78
N GLN A 77 -0.41 -12.10 -0.62
CA GLN A 77 -1.04 -13.16 -1.42
C GLN A 77 -1.10 -12.79 -2.90
N MET A 78 -1.45 -11.54 -3.22
CA MET A 78 -1.44 -11.02 -4.58
C MET A 78 -0.04 -11.09 -5.20
N ALA A 79 0.97 -10.64 -4.46
CA ALA A 79 2.35 -10.67 -4.90
C ALA A 79 2.84 -12.12 -5.14
N HIS A 80 2.45 -13.06 -4.27
CA HIS A 80 2.72 -14.47 -4.48
C HIS A 80 2.06 -15.00 -5.76
N GLN A 81 0.76 -14.72 -5.96
CA GLN A 81 0.00 -15.16 -7.12
C GLN A 81 0.54 -14.61 -8.43
N THR A 82 1.02 -13.37 -8.42
CA THR A 82 1.58 -12.68 -9.59
C THR A 82 3.09 -12.87 -9.74
N ARG A 83 3.75 -13.54 -8.79
CA ARG A 83 5.20 -13.73 -8.74
C ARG A 83 5.99 -12.41 -8.71
N ILE A 84 5.44 -11.40 -8.06
CA ILE A 84 6.10 -10.11 -7.87
C ILE A 84 6.92 -10.14 -6.58
N ASP A 85 8.19 -9.74 -6.69
CA ASP A 85 9.02 -9.41 -5.53
C ASP A 85 8.62 -8.03 -5.02
N VAL A 86 7.93 -8.00 -3.87
CA VAL A 86 7.40 -6.77 -3.28
C VAL A 86 8.51 -5.80 -2.89
N ALA A 87 9.61 -6.30 -2.31
CA ALA A 87 10.72 -5.46 -1.89
C ALA A 87 11.36 -4.76 -3.10
N ALA A 88 11.67 -5.54 -4.13
CA ALA A 88 12.23 -5.00 -5.37
C ALA A 88 11.27 -4.01 -6.05
N ALA A 89 9.98 -4.33 -6.13
CA ALA A 89 8.98 -3.47 -6.75
C ALA A 89 8.82 -2.13 -6.01
N VAL A 90 8.80 -2.17 -4.66
CA VAL A 90 8.72 -0.96 -3.83
C VAL A 90 9.95 -0.09 -4.01
N LEU A 91 11.16 -0.68 -3.96
CA LEU A 91 12.40 0.07 -4.11
C LEU A 91 12.53 0.71 -5.48
N ASP A 92 12.20 -0.01 -6.56
CA ASP A 92 12.17 0.54 -7.92
C ASP A 92 11.16 1.71 -8.03
N LYS A 93 9.98 1.55 -7.43
CA LYS A 93 8.98 2.61 -7.40
C LYS A 93 9.47 3.85 -6.66
N LEU A 94 10.12 3.67 -5.51
CA LEU A 94 10.71 4.77 -4.75
C LEU A 94 11.77 5.52 -5.55
N GLN A 95 12.66 4.82 -6.27
CA GLN A 95 13.66 5.47 -7.13
C GLN A 95 13.01 6.29 -8.26
N ARG A 96 11.95 5.75 -8.87
CA ARG A 96 11.19 6.51 -9.90
C ARG A 96 10.51 7.74 -9.30
N ASN A 97 9.96 7.62 -8.11
CA ASN A 97 9.34 8.73 -7.39
C ASN A 97 10.36 9.80 -7.00
N ALA A 98 11.56 9.43 -6.52
CA ALA A 98 12.63 10.36 -6.19
C ALA A 98 13.08 11.22 -7.40
N ARG A 99 13.06 10.64 -8.61
CA ARG A 99 13.33 11.40 -9.84
C ARG A 99 12.20 12.38 -10.20
N ARG A 100 10.96 11.98 -9.94
CA ARG A 100 9.77 12.80 -10.24
C ARG A 100 9.56 13.91 -9.20
N TYR A 101 9.87 13.60 -7.95
CA TYR A 101 9.70 14.48 -6.78
C TYR A 101 11.04 14.63 -6.05
N PRO A 102 11.97 15.44 -6.58
CA PRO A 102 13.30 15.58 -5.98
C PRO A 102 13.21 16.20 -4.60
N ALA A 103 14.01 15.68 -3.68
CA ALA A 103 14.11 16.23 -2.33
C ALA A 103 14.60 17.69 -2.37
N PRO A 104 14.14 18.56 -1.45
CA PRO A 104 14.61 19.92 -1.33
C PRO A 104 16.15 19.98 -1.17
N GLN A 105 16.79 21.05 -1.69
CA GLN A 105 18.24 21.21 -1.56
C GLN A 105 18.68 21.17 -0.08
N GLY A 106 19.71 20.39 0.21
CA GLY A 106 20.26 20.22 1.56
C GLY A 106 19.63 19.10 2.38
N THR A 107 18.66 18.35 1.84
CA THR A 107 18.16 17.13 2.48
C THR A 107 18.95 15.91 2.01
N VAL A 108 19.13 14.93 2.92
CA VAL A 108 19.71 13.64 2.56
C VAL A 108 18.60 12.76 1.99
N ASP A 109 18.65 12.46 0.70
CA ASP A 109 17.73 11.51 0.07
C ASP A 109 18.16 10.08 0.41
N VAL A 110 17.44 9.43 1.30
CA VAL A 110 17.71 8.07 1.76
C VAL A 110 17.51 6.99 0.67
N THR A 111 16.94 7.36 -0.48
CA THR A 111 16.77 6.43 -1.62
C THR A 111 18.04 6.29 -2.45
N VAL A 112 19.05 7.13 -2.27
CA VAL A 112 20.32 7.20 -3.05
C VAL A 112 21.37 6.21 -2.55
N GLY A 113 21.10 5.32 -1.65
CA GLY A 113 22.10 4.40 -1.08
C GLY A 113 21.73 2.93 -1.13
N VAL A 114 20.59 2.58 -1.70
CA VAL A 114 20.17 1.19 -1.82
C VAL A 114 20.69 0.64 -3.14
N ASP A 115 21.75 -0.16 -3.06
CA ASP A 115 22.30 -0.87 -4.23
C ASP A 115 21.31 -1.99 -4.61
N LEU A 116 20.39 -1.66 -5.51
CA LEU A 116 19.42 -2.64 -6.02
C LEU A 116 20.06 -3.46 -7.12
N PRO A 117 19.89 -4.79 -7.12
CA PRO A 117 20.20 -5.57 -8.29
C PRO A 117 19.40 -5.00 -9.48
N ALA A 118 20.07 -4.81 -10.62
CA ALA A 118 19.42 -4.30 -11.82
C ALA A 118 18.21 -5.17 -12.15
N LEU A 119 17.02 -4.63 -11.93
CA LEU A 119 15.78 -5.30 -12.36
C LEU A 119 15.78 -5.38 -13.88
N PRO A 120 15.33 -6.50 -14.45
CA PRO A 120 15.15 -6.59 -15.89
C PRO A 120 14.26 -5.42 -16.34
N VAL A 121 14.75 -4.66 -17.32
CA VAL A 121 13.97 -3.58 -17.94
C VAL A 121 12.74 -4.20 -18.56
N LEU A 122 11.60 -4.08 -17.89
CA LEU A 122 10.34 -4.46 -18.50
C LEU A 122 10.11 -3.55 -19.70
N PRO A 123 9.72 -4.09 -20.86
CA PRO A 123 9.43 -3.27 -22.02
C PRO A 123 8.36 -2.23 -21.61
N THR A 124 8.66 -0.97 -21.88
CA THR A 124 7.74 0.16 -21.70
C THR A 124 6.63 0.10 -22.75
N ALA A 125 5.73 -0.85 -22.60
CA ALA A 125 4.41 -0.71 -23.18
C ALA A 125 3.60 0.09 -22.17
N ASP A 126 3.38 1.36 -22.44
CA ASP A 126 2.44 2.17 -21.69
C ASP A 126 1.07 1.49 -21.76
N PRO A 127 0.57 0.87 -20.69
CA PRO A 127 -0.82 0.47 -20.67
C PRO A 127 -1.68 1.75 -20.68
N PRO A 128 -2.87 1.72 -21.26
CA PRO A 128 -3.78 2.84 -21.14
C PRO A 128 -4.01 3.10 -19.66
N VAL A 129 -3.55 4.25 -19.22
CA VAL A 129 -3.55 4.64 -17.82
C VAL A 129 -4.96 4.99 -17.44
N THR A 130 -5.68 4.06 -16.84
CA THR A 130 -6.79 4.42 -15.99
C THR A 130 -6.17 4.86 -14.67
N HIS A 131 -5.82 6.13 -14.58
CA HIS A 131 -5.31 6.71 -13.36
C HIS A 131 -6.43 6.78 -12.32
N VAL A 132 -6.50 5.80 -11.45
CA VAL A 132 -6.82 6.11 -10.07
C VAL A 132 -5.48 6.44 -9.41
N LEU A 133 -4.94 7.57 -9.78
CA LEU A 133 -3.93 8.23 -8.98
C LEU A 133 -4.65 8.72 -7.74
N VAL A 134 -4.40 8.06 -6.63
CA VAL A 134 -4.35 8.79 -5.36
C VAL A 134 -3.10 9.65 -5.49
N ASP A 135 -3.26 10.78 -6.17
CA ASP A 135 -2.26 11.83 -6.19
C ASP A 135 -2.19 12.35 -4.76
N TYR A 136 -1.05 12.22 -4.11
CA TYR A 136 -0.84 12.80 -2.78
C TYR A 136 -1.10 14.32 -2.77
N GLU A 137 -1.11 14.96 -3.94
CA GLU A 137 -1.51 16.36 -4.12
C GLU A 137 -3.04 16.58 -4.11
N ASN A 138 -3.85 15.53 -4.26
CA ASN A 138 -5.31 15.62 -4.24
C ASN A 138 -5.94 15.32 -2.87
N VAL A 139 -5.15 15.05 -1.84
CA VAL A 139 -5.60 15.17 -0.45
C VAL A 139 -5.50 16.65 -0.05
N GLN A 140 -6.17 17.52 -0.81
CA GLN A 140 -6.43 18.89 -0.38
C GLN A 140 -7.38 18.82 0.82
N PRO A 141 -7.14 19.59 1.89
CA PRO A 141 -8.10 19.70 2.97
C PRO A 141 -9.46 20.11 2.39
N ILE A 142 -10.53 19.49 2.89
CA ILE A 142 -11.92 19.76 2.49
C ILE A 142 -12.36 21.18 2.94
N GLU A 143 -11.48 22.15 2.96
CA GLU A 143 -11.79 23.55 3.31
C GLU A 143 -12.45 24.35 2.18
N SER A 144 -12.60 23.76 0.99
CA SER A 144 -13.17 24.47 -0.16
C SER A 144 -14.61 24.10 -0.51
N CYS A 145 -15.30 23.27 0.27
CA CYS A 145 -16.71 22.99 0.12
C CYS A 145 -17.54 23.70 1.18
N VAL A 146 -17.46 25.03 1.23
CA VAL A 146 -18.52 25.84 1.84
C VAL A 146 -19.55 26.08 0.74
N PRO A 147 -20.83 25.64 0.90
CA PRO A 147 -21.86 26.06 -0.01
C PRO A 147 -21.96 27.59 0.08
N GLY A 148 -21.71 28.27 -1.04
CA GLY A 148 -22.01 29.70 -1.15
C GLY A 148 -23.50 29.95 -0.91
N ASP A 149 -23.79 31.00 -0.17
CA ASP A 149 -25.10 31.59 0.07
C ASP A 149 -25.84 31.91 -1.23
#